data_5066e85900e1d0f9c36fb8d168bbe741
#
_entry.id   5066e85900e1d0f9c36fb8d168bbe741
#
_cell.length_a   1.000
_cell.length_b   1.000
_cell.length_c   1.000
_cell.angle_alpha   90.00
_cell.angle_beta   90.00
_cell.angle_gamma   90.00
#
_symmetry.space_group_name_H-M   'P 1'
#
loop_
_entity.id
_entity.type
_entity.pdbx_description
1 polymer ?
#
loop_
_entity_poly.entity_id
_entity_poly.type
_entity_poly.pdbx_seq_one_letter_code
_entity_poly.pdbx_strand_id
1 'polypeptide(L)'
;MKKWIGIGALGVLLTAICVAQSPWDQIRQKAASVAKAANNTRPLSNDKIVAGLKEALTVSTKNAVASTGRIDGFLKNEAIRILLPEKLRNIGSGLRLIGMGSQVDTLEVGMNRAAEQATPAAKQIFINAVTRMTFSDARQILSGGDTAATEYFKRQGSGQLTEAFAPIVHQAMENVGVVRQYNQFMRNPMAARVASKQGFNLDEYVVGKTLDGLFYVMAEEEKKIRKDPMAQTTALLREVFGKRQ
;
A
#
# COMPACT_ATOMS: atom_id res chain seq x y z
N MET A 1 2.91 -96.59 50.88
CA MET A 1 4.02 -96.00 51.61
C MET A 1 4.33 -94.62 51.05
N LYS A 2 4.35 -93.63 51.88
CA LYS A 2 4.38 -92.18 51.65
C LYS A 2 5.63 -91.69 50.89
N LYS A 3 5.49 -90.71 50.01
CA LYS A 3 6.52 -89.68 49.79
C LYS A 3 5.87 -88.34 49.37
N TRP A 4 6.18 -87.40 50.13
CA TRP A 4 5.90 -85.99 49.97
C TRP A 4 6.83 -85.40 48.91
N ILE A 5 6.29 -84.49 48.02
CA ILE A 5 7.09 -83.59 47.22
C ILE A 5 6.61 -82.17 47.46
N GLY A 6 7.55 -81.39 47.94
CA GLY A 6 7.32 -79.98 48.20
C GLY A 6 7.37 -79.13 46.92
N ILE A 7 6.45 -78.20 46.82
CA ILE A 7 6.40 -77.24 45.74
C ILE A 7 7.11 -75.97 46.22
N GLY A 8 8.24 -75.65 45.58
CA GLY A 8 8.91 -74.37 45.75
C GLY A 8 8.28 -73.31 44.90
N ALA A 9 7.77 -72.27 45.53
CA ALA A 9 7.28 -71.10 44.86
C ALA A 9 8.43 -70.19 44.45
N LEU A 10 8.63 -70.02 43.15
CA LEU A 10 9.60 -69.08 42.57
C LEU A 10 8.92 -67.70 42.49
N GLY A 11 9.22 -66.79 43.39
CA GLY A 11 8.78 -65.41 43.32
C GLY A 11 9.59 -64.64 42.28
N VAL A 12 8.94 -64.23 41.23
CA VAL A 12 9.51 -63.31 40.25
C VAL A 12 9.36 -61.86 40.76
N LEU A 13 10.47 -61.29 41.23
CA LEU A 13 10.56 -59.90 41.56
C LEU A 13 10.64 -59.09 40.25
N LEU A 14 9.52 -58.46 39.84
CA LEU A 14 9.50 -57.44 38.76
C LEU A 14 10.07 -56.13 39.36
N THR A 15 11.37 -55.90 39.18
CA THR A 15 11.98 -54.60 39.42
C THR A 15 11.52 -53.64 38.35
N ALA A 16 10.61 -52.72 38.68
CA ALA A 16 10.28 -51.60 37.83
C ALA A 16 11.49 -50.67 37.72
N ILE A 17 12.20 -50.76 36.60
CA ILE A 17 13.26 -49.78 36.26
C ILE A 17 12.57 -48.49 35.93
N CYS A 18 12.51 -47.61 36.90
CA CYS A 18 12.10 -46.19 36.69
C CYS A 18 13.25 -45.54 35.92
N VAL A 19 13.17 -45.51 34.59
CA VAL A 19 14.13 -44.78 33.75
C VAL A 19 13.81 -43.30 33.99
N ALA A 20 14.58 -42.67 34.86
CA ALA A 20 14.57 -41.23 35.05
C ALA A 20 14.96 -40.59 33.73
N GLN A 21 14.01 -40.02 33.04
CA GLN A 21 14.25 -39.25 31.78
C GLN A 21 15.26 -38.16 32.10
N SER A 22 16.38 -38.15 31.43
CA SER A 22 17.40 -37.13 31.63
C SER A 22 16.87 -35.75 31.26
N PRO A 23 17.34 -34.70 31.93
CA PRO A 23 16.94 -33.33 31.54
C PRO A 23 17.13 -33.03 30.06
N TRP A 24 18.07 -33.71 29.42
CA TRP A 24 18.36 -33.62 28.00
C TRP A 24 17.28 -34.26 27.10
N ASP A 25 16.59 -35.30 27.56
CA ASP A 25 15.49 -35.92 26.83
C ASP A 25 14.25 -35.02 26.83
N GLN A 26 14.01 -34.30 27.89
CA GLN A 26 12.95 -33.28 27.96
C GLN A 26 13.25 -32.09 27.05
N ILE A 27 14.51 -31.65 26.98
CA ILE A 27 14.93 -30.58 26.05
C ILE A 27 14.80 -31.05 24.60
N ARG A 28 15.21 -32.29 24.28
CA ARG A 28 15.05 -32.88 22.95
C ARG A 28 13.59 -33.04 22.55
N GLN A 29 12.72 -33.48 23.45
CA GLN A 29 11.28 -33.57 23.19
C GLN A 29 10.64 -32.21 23.00
N LYS A 30 11.01 -31.20 23.80
CA LYS A 30 10.57 -29.82 23.58
C LYS A 30 11.10 -29.26 22.27
N ALA A 31 12.36 -29.46 21.94
CA ALA A 31 12.93 -29.05 20.64
C ALA A 31 12.26 -29.77 19.47
N ALA A 32 11.98 -31.07 19.59
CA ALA A 32 11.27 -31.84 18.57
C ALA A 32 9.79 -31.41 18.44
N SER A 33 9.12 -31.07 19.53
CA SER A 33 7.74 -30.56 19.50
C SER A 33 7.67 -29.15 18.92
N VAL A 34 8.64 -28.29 19.22
CA VAL A 34 8.77 -26.94 18.60
C VAL A 34 9.10 -27.05 17.11
N ALA A 35 10.03 -27.95 16.72
CA ALA A 35 10.35 -28.24 15.32
C ALA A 35 9.16 -28.85 14.57
N LYS A 36 8.37 -29.72 15.22
CA LYS A 36 7.15 -30.30 14.66
C LYS A 36 6.01 -29.29 14.56
N ALA A 37 5.92 -28.34 15.49
CA ALA A 37 5.00 -27.22 15.42
C ALA A 37 5.42 -26.21 14.33
N ALA A 38 6.71 -25.98 14.15
CA ALA A 38 7.26 -25.16 13.06
C ALA A 38 7.07 -25.80 11.68
N ASN A 39 7.12 -27.14 11.58
CA ASN A 39 6.88 -27.89 10.34
C ASN A 39 5.40 -28.17 10.04
N ASN A 40 4.50 -27.90 10.99
CA ASN A 40 3.06 -28.07 10.82
C ASN A 40 2.41 -26.81 10.21
N THR A 41 3.14 -26.12 9.31
CA THR A 41 2.54 -25.08 8.47
C THR A 41 1.68 -25.77 7.42
N ARG A 42 0.40 -26.04 7.77
CA ARG A 42 -0.62 -26.30 6.76
C ARG A 42 -0.47 -25.21 5.70
N PRO A 43 -0.44 -25.58 4.41
CA PRO A 43 -0.48 -24.57 3.37
C PRO A 43 -1.71 -23.70 3.64
N LEU A 44 -1.52 -22.38 3.60
CA LEU A 44 -2.60 -21.43 3.78
C LEU A 44 -3.74 -21.81 2.83
N SER A 45 -4.97 -21.89 3.34
CA SER A 45 -6.10 -22.06 2.46
C SER A 45 -6.19 -20.87 1.50
N ASN A 46 -6.60 -21.11 0.28
CA ASN A 46 -6.79 -20.07 -0.73
C ASN A 46 -7.61 -18.89 -0.20
N ASP A 47 -8.64 -19.16 0.60
CA ASP A 47 -9.50 -18.13 1.19
C ASP A 47 -8.73 -17.24 2.19
N LYS A 48 -7.86 -17.81 3.01
CA LYS A 48 -7.02 -17.04 3.92
C LYS A 48 -6.02 -16.15 3.18
N ILE A 49 -5.45 -16.66 2.09
CA ILE A 49 -4.53 -15.90 1.25
C ILE A 49 -5.25 -14.68 0.66
N VAL A 50 -6.44 -14.89 0.10
CA VAL A 50 -7.25 -13.81 -0.47
C VAL A 50 -7.67 -12.80 0.61
N ALA A 51 -8.11 -13.28 1.77
CA ALA A 51 -8.50 -12.42 2.88
C ALA A 51 -7.32 -11.56 3.37
N GLY A 52 -6.14 -12.15 3.53
CA GLY A 52 -4.93 -11.42 3.92
C GLY A 52 -4.50 -10.38 2.91
N LEU A 53 -4.57 -10.71 1.62
CA LEU A 53 -4.28 -9.74 0.57
C LEU A 53 -5.29 -8.58 0.57
N LYS A 54 -6.59 -8.86 0.67
CA LYS A 54 -7.64 -7.83 0.74
C LYS A 54 -7.44 -6.91 1.95
N GLU A 55 -7.05 -7.46 3.09
CA GLU A 55 -6.71 -6.67 4.28
C GLU A 55 -5.49 -5.79 4.04
N ALA A 56 -4.41 -6.33 3.48
CA ALA A 56 -3.21 -5.58 3.09
C ALA A 56 -3.54 -4.40 2.19
N LEU A 57 -4.31 -4.66 1.15
CA LEU A 57 -4.71 -3.66 0.18
C LEU A 57 -5.62 -2.58 0.79
N THR A 58 -6.49 -2.97 1.72
CA THR A 58 -7.32 -2.02 2.46
C THR A 58 -6.46 -1.11 3.36
N VAL A 59 -5.47 -1.67 4.05
CA VAL A 59 -4.55 -0.90 4.91
C VAL A 59 -3.69 0.04 4.07
N SER A 60 -3.02 -0.46 3.04
CA SER A 60 -2.16 0.36 2.17
C SER A 60 -2.94 1.49 1.48
N THR A 61 -4.14 1.21 1.00
CA THR A 61 -5.02 2.22 0.41
C THR A 61 -5.39 3.31 1.42
N LYS A 62 -5.78 2.93 2.64
CA LYS A 62 -6.09 3.89 3.70
C LYS A 62 -4.88 4.77 4.02
N ASN A 63 -3.70 4.19 4.13
CA ASN A 63 -2.47 4.92 4.42
C ASN A 63 -2.12 5.89 3.29
N ALA A 64 -2.16 5.44 2.04
CA ALA A 64 -1.87 6.26 0.88
C ALA A 64 -2.84 7.44 0.77
N VAL A 65 -4.15 7.20 0.88
CA VAL A 65 -5.18 8.26 0.86
C VAL A 65 -5.02 9.22 2.03
N ALA A 66 -4.75 8.72 3.24
CA ALA A 66 -4.57 9.57 4.42
C ALA A 66 -3.30 10.43 4.33
N SER A 67 -2.20 9.88 3.82
CA SER A 67 -0.93 10.60 3.70
C SER A 67 -0.96 11.65 2.59
N THR A 68 -1.63 11.39 1.48
CA THR A 68 -1.73 12.31 0.35
C THR A 68 -2.88 13.31 0.48
N GLY A 69 -4.00 12.93 1.12
CA GLY A 69 -5.17 13.80 1.32
C GLY A 69 -5.08 14.78 2.49
N ARG A 70 -4.00 14.72 3.29
CA ARG A 70 -3.78 15.71 4.35
C ARG A 70 -3.15 17.00 3.81
N ILE A 71 -3.24 18.08 4.58
CA ILE A 71 -2.50 19.31 4.28
C ILE A 71 -0.99 18.98 4.16
N ASP A 72 -0.36 19.51 3.13
CA ASP A 72 1.05 19.26 2.78
C ASP A 72 1.35 17.81 2.33
N GLY A 73 0.35 17.00 2.10
CA GLY A 73 0.50 15.62 1.62
C GLY A 73 1.07 15.55 0.21
N PHE A 74 0.70 16.48 -0.66
CA PHE A 74 1.30 16.70 -1.98
C PHE A 74 2.37 17.79 -1.93
N LEU A 75 2.04 18.96 -1.38
CA LEU A 75 2.89 20.15 -1.48
C LEU A 75 4.28 19.96 -0.91
N LYS A 76 4.42 19.28 0.23
CA LYS A 76 5.71 19.02 0.89
C LYS A 76 6.31 17.65 0.57
N ASN A 77 5.70 16.89 -0.30
CA ASN A 77 6.24 15.61 -0.76
C ASN A 77 6.91 15.80 -2.13
N GLU A 78 8.23 15.85 -2.14
CA GLU A 78 9.02 16.11 -3.35
C GLU A 78 8.78 15.11 -4.47
N ALA A 79 8.41 13.86 -4.13
CA ALA A 79 8.17 12.80 -5.10
C ALA A 79 6.86 12.97 -5.90
N ILE A 80 5.86 13.66 -5.32
CA ILE A 80 4.52 13.79 -5.90
C ILE A 80 4.04 15.24 -6.03
N ARG A 81 4.83 16.19 -5.56
CA ARG A 81 4.50 17.62 -5.65
C ARG A 81 4.19 18.03 -7.08
N ILE A 82 3.05 18.66 -7.27
CA ILE A 82 2.61 19.15 -8.58
C ILE A 82 3.27 20.48 -8.85
N LEU A 83 4.15 20.50 -9.83
CA LEU A 83 4.81 21.68 -10.36
C LEU A 83 4.09 22.14 -11.64
N LEU A 84 4.43 23.34 -12.14
CA LEU A 84 4.02 23.73 -13.46
C LEU A 84 4.40 22.67 -14.50
N PRO A 85 3.55 22.47 -15.54
CA PRO A 85 3.90 21.62 -16.67
C PRO A 85 5.27 21.97 -17.21
N GLU A 86 6.05 21.00 -17.63
CA GLU A 86 7.45 21.16 -18.06
C GLU A 86 7.62 22.29 -19.09
N LYS A 87 6.68 22.38 -20.03
CA LYS A 87 6.69 23.39 -21.07
C LYS A 87 6.42 24.81 -20.57
N LEU A 88 5.75 24.96 -19.44
CA LEU A 88 5.51 26.23 -18.78
C LEU A 88 6.55 26.57 -17.71
N ARG A 89 7.39 25.62 -17.29
CA ARG A 89 8.41 25.83 -16.25
C ARG A 89 9.45 26.87 -16.65
N ASN A 90 9.90 26.85 -17.91
CA ASN A 90 10.88 27.83 -18.40
C ASN A 90 10.30 29.25 -18.34
N ILE A 91 9.02 29.40 -18.64
CA ILE A 91 8.32 30.70 -18.55
C ILE A 91 8.17 31.08 -17.05
N GLY A 92 7.77 30.14 -16.21
CA GLY A 92 7.70 30.33 -14.75
C GLY A 92 9.03 30.76 -14.14
N SER A 93 10.15 30.14 -14.57
CA SER A 93 11.50 30.54 -14.17
C SER A 93 11.84 31.96 -14.61
N GLY A 94 11.51 32.32 -15.85
CA GLY A 94 11.67 33.68 -16.34
C GLY A 94 10.86 34.70 -15.53
N LEU A 95 9.61 34.37 -15.17
CA LEU A 95 8.78 35.22 -14.32
C LEU A 95 9.37 35.40 -12.91
N ARG A 96 9.95 34.36 -12.34
CA ARG A 96 10.67 34.47 -11.06
C ARG A 96 11.83 35.45 -11.11
N LEU A 97 12.60 35.47 -12.22
CA LEU A 97 13.73 36.38 -12.42
C LEU A 97 13.31 37.87 -12.48
N ILE A 98 12.11 38.16 -12.96
CA ILE A 98 11.60 39.55 -13.04
C ILE A 98 10.68 39.92 -11.85
N GLY A 99 10.76 39.18 -10.74
CA GLY A 99 10.01 39.49 -9.51
C GLY A 99 8.56 39.01 -9.47
N MET A 100 8.11 38.25 -10.47
CA MET A 100 6.74 37.69 -10.52
C MET A 100 6.66 36.25 -10.00
N GLY A 101 7.63 35.81 -9.20
CA GLY A 101 7.73 34.45 -8.67
C GLY A 101 6.55 34.07 -7.77
N SER A 102 6.04 35.00 -6.98
CA SER A 102 4.92 34.75 -6.08
C SER A 102 3.65 34.27 -6.78
N GLN A 103 3.42 34.70 -8.03
CA GLN A 103 2.27 34.24 -8.83
C GLN A 103 2.42 32.76 -9.22
N VAL A 104 3.66 32.37 -9.61
CA VAL A 104 3.97 30.96 -9.95
C VAL A 104 3.84 30.08 -8.71
N ASP A 105 4.36 30.54 -7.57
CA ASP A 105 4.34 29.79 -6.32
C ASP A 105 2.89 29.62 -5.82
N THR A 106 2.06 30.65 -5.92
CA THR A 106 0.62 30.58 -5.56
C THR A 106 -0.11 29.57 -6.44
N LEU A 107 0.19 29.56 -7.75
CA LEU A 107 -0.41 28.61 -8.67
C LEU A 107 0.01 27.16 -8.31
N GLU A 108 1.29 26.91 -8.06
CA GLU A 108 1.78 25.58 -7.66
C GLU A 108 1.18 25.15 -6.31
N VAL A 109 1.12 26.02 -5.32
CA VAL A 109 0.46 25.75 -4.03
C VAL A 109 -0.99 25.36 -4.24
N GLY A 110 -1.74 26.14 -5.03
CA GLY A 110 -3.14 25.89 -5.29
C GLY A 110 -3.41 24.56 -5.98
N MET A 111 -2.61 24.18 -6.98
CA MET A 111 -2.70 22.87 -7.64
C MET A 111 -2.50 21.72 -6.64
N ASN A 112 -1.52 21.82 -5.75
CA ASN A 112 -1.28 20.82 -4.72
C ASN A 112 -2.42 20.75 -3.69
N ARG A 113 -2.98 21.90 -3.26
CA ARG A 113 -4.15 21.93 -2.36
C ARG A 113 -5.38 21.28 -3.01
N ALA A 114 -5.59 21.50 -4.30
CA ALA A 114 -6.67 20.83 -5.03
C ALA A 114 -6.48 19.31 -5.07
N ALA A 115 -5.26 18.83 -5.29
CA ALA A 115 -4.92 17.40 -5.24
C ALA A 115 -5.19 16.80 -3.85
N GLU A 116 -4.75 17.47 -2.79
CA GLU A 116 -4.98 17.08 -1.39
C GLU A 116 -6.47 16.98 -1.07
N GLN A 117 -7.29 17.92 -1.55
CA GLN A 117 -8.74 17.90 -1.35
C GLN A 117 -9.45 16.80 -2.14
N ALA A 118 -8.97 16.45 -3.32
CA ALA A 118 -9.57 15.43 -4.16
C ALA A 118 -9.27 14.00 -3.68
N THR A 119 -8.08 13.77 -3.14
CA THR A 119 -7.58 12.42 -2.79
C THR A 119 -8.51 11.62 -1.86
N PRO A 120 -9.18 12.18 -0.84
CA PRO A 120 -10.10 11.42 0.02
C PRO A 120 -11.23 10.70 -0.73
N ALA A 121 -11.66 11.21 -1.91
CA ALA A 121 -12.69 10.57 -2.73
C ALA A 121 -12.25 9.20 -3.27
N ALA A 122 -10.94 8.96 -3.38
CA ALA A 122 -10.40 7.67 -3.83
C ALA A 122 -10.69 6.51 -2.87
N LYS A 123 -10.90 6.79 -1.58
CA LYS A 123 -11.06 5.76 -0.55
C LYS A 123 -12.16 4.75 -0.88
N GLN A 124 -13.35 5.23 -1.23
CA GLN A 124 -14.49 4.34 -1.51
C GLN A 124 -14.30 3.57 -2.82
N ILE A 125 -13.70 4.21 -3.83
CA ILE A 125 -13.42 3.58 -5.12
C ILE A 125 -12.47 2.39 -4.94
N PHE A 126 -11.41 2.55 -4.16
CA PHE A 126 -10.47 1.48 -3.85
C PHE A 126 -11.08 0.37 -2.99
N ILE A 127 -11.87 0.71 -1.96
CA ILE A 127 -12.60 -0.29 -1.16
C ILE A 127 -13.50 -1.12 -2.05
N ASN A 128 -14.22 -0.51 -2.98
CA ASN A 128 -15.08 -1.22 -3.94
C ASN A 128 -14.26 -2.13 -4.87
N ALA A 129 -13.08 -1.70 -5.32
CA ALA A 129 -12.19 -2.52 -6.14
C ALA A 129 -11.67 -3.74 -5.36
N VAL A 130 -11.27 -3.57 -4.09
CA VAL A 130 -10.87 -4.68 -3.20
C VAL A 130 -12.03 -5.65 -2.97
N THR A 131 -13.22 -5.15 -2.74
CA THR A 131 -14.40 -5.99 -2.49
C THR A 131 -14.73 -6.87 -3.70
N ARG A 132 -14.65 -6.30 -4.90
CA ARG A 132 -14.93 -7.00 -6.18
C ARG A 132 -13.80 -7.90 -6.66
N MET A 133 -12.62 -7.84 -6.00
CA MET A 133 -11.45 -8.64 -6.38
C MET A 133 -11.76 -10.13 -6.34
N THR A 134 -11.50 -10.81 -7.45
CA THR A 134 -11.64 -12.27 -7.58
C THR A 134 -10.45 -13.02 -6.99
N PHE A 135 -10.59 -14.33 -6.84
CA PHE A 135 -9.47 -15.19 -6.44
C PHE A 135 -8.33 -15.16 -7.48
N SER A 136 -8.66 -15.10 -8.77
CA SER A 136 -7.66 -15.00 -9.85
C SER A 136 -6.86 -13.70 -9.75
N ASP A 137 -7.53 -12.56 -9.53
CA ASP A 137 -6.87 -11.27 -9.33
C ASP A 137 -5.91 -11.33 -8.12
N ALA A 138 -6.39 -11.89 -7.01
CA ALA A 138 -5.58 -12.01 -5.80
C ALA A 138 -4.31 -12.86 -6.05
N ARG A 139 -4.43 -13.96 -6.78
CA ARG A 139 -3.30 -14.80 -7.15
C ARG A 139 -2.31 -14.07 -8.05
N GLN A 140 -2.80 -13.34 -9.05
CA GLN A 140 -1.94 -12.54 -9.94
C GLN A 140 -1.18 -11.46 -9.16
N ILE A 141 -1.84 -10.78 -8.23
CA ILE A 141 -1.21 -9.77 -7.37
C ILE A 141 -0.14 -10.40 -6.50
N LEU A 142 -0.42 -11.54 -5.87
CA LEU A 142 0.54 -12.22 -4.98
C LEU A 142 1.76 -12.75 -5.72
N SER A 143 1.58 -13.31 -6.92
CA SER A 143 2.69 -13.80 -7.73
C SER A 143 3.40 -12.72 -8.54
N GLY A 144 2.84 -11.51 -8.58
CA GLY A 144 3.39 -10.39 -9.32
C GLY A 144 4.52 -9.67 -8.61
N GLY A 145 5.04 -8.63 -9.25
CA GLY A 145 6.12 -7.78 -8.72
C GLY A 145 5.68 -6.91 -7.55
N ASP A 146 6.61 -6.05 -7.11
CA ASP A 146 6.47 -5.20 -5.92
C ASP A 146 5.30 -4.21 -5.98
N THR A 147 4.72 -3.96 -7.15
CA THR A 147 3.64 -2.98 -7.40
C THR A 147 2.43 -3.59 -8.09
N ALA A 148 2.28 -4.92 -8.07
CA ALA A 148 1.23 -5.63 -8.79
C ALA A 148 -0.18 -5.24 -8.34
N ALA A 149 -0.38 -4.94 -7.05
CA ALA A 149 -1.65 -4.47 -6.53
C ALA A 149 -1.94 -3.03 -6.99
N THR A 150 -0.95 -2.16 -7.00
CA THR A 150 -1.09 -0.78 -7.51
C THR A 150 -1.48 -0.80 -8.99
N GLU A 151 -0.88 -1.65 -9.80
CA GLU A 151 -1.24 -1.81 -11.20
C GLU A 151 -2.67 -2.38 -11.38
N TYR A 152 -3.09 -3.29 -10.51
CA TYR A 152 -4.48 -3.74 -10.46
C TYR A 152 -5.43 -2.56 -10.20
N PHE A 153 -5.16 -1.73 -9.21
CA PHE A 153 -5.98 -0.55 -8.90
C PHE A 153 -6.00 0.48 -10.02
N LYS A 154 -4.87 0.70 -10.71
CA LYS A 154 -4.82 1.56 -11.89
C LYS A 154 -5.79 1.07 -12.97
N ARG A 155 -5.74 -0.22 -13.30
CA ARG A 155 -6.61 -0.80 -14.33
C ARG A 155 -8.09 -0.73 -13.95
N GLN A 156 -8.43 -0.98 -12.69
CA GLN A 156 -9.83 -1.07 -12.25
C GLN A 156 -10.45 0.27 -11.87
N GLY A 157 -9.63 1.25 -11.45
CA GLY A 157 -10.13 2.46 -10.79
C GLY A 157 -9.83 3.77 -11.50
N SER A 158 -8.87 3.85 -12.43
CA SER A 158 -8.43 5.14 -12.98
C SER A 158 -9.57 5.95 -13.61
N GLY A 159 -10.47 5.33 -14.36
CA GLY A 159 -11.62 6.04 -14.95
C GLY A 159 -12.53 6.65 -13.88
N GLN A 160 -12.94 5.84 -12.90
CA GLN A 160 -13.79 6.30 -11.79
C GLN A 160 -13.12 7.36 -10.93
N LEU A 161 -11.80 7.23 -10.72
CA LEU A 161 -11.01 8.22 -9.98
C LEU A 161 -10.94 9.54 -10.74
N THR A 162 -10.72 9.50 -12.06
CA THR A 162 -10.71 10.71 -12.91
C THR A 162 -12.05 11.44 -12.81
N GLU A 163 -13.16 10.71 -12.99
CA GLU A 163 -14.51 11.28 -12.89
C GLU A 163 -14.81 11.85 -11.49
N ALA A 164 -14.37 11.17 -10.42
CA ALA A 164 -14.59 11.64 -9.06
C ALA A 164 -13.70 12.85 -8.69
N PHE A 165 -12.48 12.91 -9.19
CA PHE A 165 -11.53 13.98 -8.88
C PHE A 165 -11.81 15.28 -9.65
N ALA A 166 -12.24 15.18 -10.90
CA ALA A 166 -12.42 16.33 -11.78
C ALA A 166 -13.27 17.47 -11.14
N PRO A 167 -14.49 17.22 -10.63
CA PRO A 167 -15.29 18.28 -10.03
C PRO A 167 -14.67 18.84 -8.74
N ILE A 168 -14.00 17.99 -7.94
CA ILE A 168 -13.38 18.42 -6.68
C ILE A 168 -12.16 19.29 -6.96
N VAL A 169 -11.32 18.89 -7.91
CA VAL A 169 -10.14 19.65 -8.34
C VAL A 169 -10.58 20.99 -8.92
N HIS A 170 -11.54 20.98 -9.82
CA HIS A 170 -12.08 22.23 -10.42
C HIS A 170 -12.55 23.21 -9.33
N GLN A 171 -13.43 22.78 -8.44
CA GLN A 171 -13.96 23.61 -7.37
C GLN A 171 -12.88 24.09 -6.39
N ALA A 172 -11.93 23.21 -6.04
CA ALA A 172 -10.82 23.57 -5.16
C ALA A 172 -9.93 24.64 -5.78
N MET A 173 -9.62 24.51 -7.09
CA MET A 173 -8.80 25.49 -7.80
C MET A 173 -9.51 26.85 -7.96
N GLU A 174 -10.83 26.87 -8.15
CA GLU A 174 -11.61 28.11 -8.13
C GLU A 174 -11.56 28.78 -6.77
N ASN A 175 -11.81 28.03 -5.68
CA ASN A 175 -11.88 28.54 -4.32
C ASN A 175 -10.56 29.15 -3.82
N VAL A 176 -9.42 28.55 -4.15
CA VAL A 176 -8.09 29.08 -3.79
C VAL A 176 -7.57 30.12 -4.80
N GLY A 177 -8.38 30.51 -5.77
CA GLY A 177 -8.03 31.52 -6.76
C GLY A 177 -7.00 31.09 -7.81
N VAL A 178 -6.74 29.79 -7.94
CA VAL A 178 -5.79 29.22 -8.94
C VAL A 178 -6.18 29.62 -10.36
N VAL A 179 -7.48 29.56 -10.67
CA VAL A 179 -7.99 29.98 -11.99
C VAL A 179 -7.63 31.43 -12.29
N ARG A 180 -7.74 32.32 -11.30
CA ARG A 180 -7.35 33.73 -11.43
C ARG A 180 -5.85 33.89 -11.66
N GLN A 181 -5.03 33.20 -10.89
CA GLN A 181 -3.57 33.20 -11.02
C GLN A 181 -3.13 32.60 -12.36
N TYR A 182 -3.77 31.53 -12.79
CA TYR A 182 -3.53 30.92 -14.11
C TYR A 182 -3.87 31.91 -15.23
N ASN A 183 -5.00 32.60 -15.18
CA ASN A 183 -5.38 33.62 -16.15
C ASN A 183 -4.41 34.80 -16.16
N GLN A 184 -3.89 35.23 -15.02
CA GLN A 184 -2.82 36.24 -14.94
C GLN A 184 -1.52 35.74 -15.59
N PHE A 185 -1.14 34.51 -15.31
CA PHE A 185 0.02 33.86 -15.93
C PHE A 185 -0.15 33.77 -17.46
N MET A 186 -1.35 33.45 -17.95
CA MET A 186 -1.70 33.37 -19.37
C MET A 186 -1.78 34.72 -20.09
N ARG A 187 -1.76 35.86 -19.35
CA ARG A 187 -1.60 37.18 -19.99
C ARG A 187 -0.21 37.37 -20.58
N ASN A 188 0.76 36.57 -20.19
CA ASN A 188 2.07 36.51 -20.84
C ASN A 188 1.91 35.88 -22.21
N PRO A 189 2.27 36.58 -23.35
CA PRO A 189 2.07 36.08 -24.70
C PRO A 189 2.81 34.75 -25.00
N MET A 190 3.95 34.53 -24.35
CA MET A 190 4.70 33.27 -24.53
C MET A 190 3.99 32.12 -23.83
N ALA A 191 3.47 32.32 -22.62
CA ALA A 191 2.69 31.32 -21.89
C ALA A 191 1.43 30.94 -22.67
N ALA A 192 0.66 31.94 -23.12
CA ALA A 192 -0.53 31.73 -23.92
C ALA A 192 -0.25 30.97 -25.23
N ARG A 193 0.83 31.30 -25.94
CA ARG A 193 1.22 30.60 -27.19
C ARG A 193 1.58 29.14 -26.94
N VAL A 194 2.25 28.83 -25.84
CA VAL A 194 2.63 27.45 -25.49
C VAL A 194 1.38 26.65 -25.09
N ALA A 195 0.49 27.23 -24.28
CA ALA A 195 -0.73 26.57 -23.84
C ALA A 195 -1.71 26.32 -25.01
N SER A 196 -1.95 27.34 -25.87
CA SER A 196 -2.89 27.24 -26.99
C SER A 196 -2.48 26.23 -28.08
N LYS A 197 -1.18 26.09 -28.34
CA LYS A 197 -0.68 25.11 -29.34
C LYS A 197 -0.98 23.66 -28.99
N GLN A 198 -1.38 23.35 -27.74
CA GLN A 198 -1.49 21.99 -27.24
C GLN A 198 -2.85 21.66 -26.61
N GLY A 199 -3.83 22.58 -26.66
CA GLY A 199 -5.11 22.35 -25.99
C GLY A 199 -4.93 22.07 -24.49
N PHE A 200 -3.98 22.74 -23.82
CA PHE A 200 -3.64 22.48 -22.41
C PHE A 200 -4.82 22.86 -21.50
N ASN A 201 -5.30 21.86 -20.75
CA ASN A 201 -6.32 22.00 -19.74
C ASN A 201 -5.67 21.83 -18.36
N LEU A 202 -5.75 22.86 -17.51
CA LEU A 202 -5.13 22.85 -16.20
C LEU A 202 -5.80 21.85 -15.24
N ASP A 203 -7.13 21.73 -15.31
CA ASP A 203 -7.89 20.79 -14.47
C ASP A 203 -7.48 19.34 -14.79
N GLU A 204 -7.46 18.98 -16.07
CA GLU A 204 -7.03 17.65 -16.50
C GLU A 204 -5.58 17.35 -16.09
N TYR A 205 -4.71 18.37 -16.19
CA TYR A 205 -3.33 18.23 -15.75
C TYR A 205 -3.25 17.94 -14.25
N VAL A 206 -3.98 18.70 -13.40
CA VAL A 206 -3.97 18.52 -11.95
C VAL A 206 -4.61 17.18 -11.56
N VAL A 207 -5.71 16.79 -12.20
CA VAL A 207 -6.34 15.48 -11.99
C VAL A 207 -5.36 14.35 -12.33
N GLY A 208 -4.72 14.42 -13.49
CA GLY A 208 -3.73 13.43 -13.91
C GLY A 208 -2.56 13.34 -12.93
N LYS A 209 -2.01 14.48 -12.50
CA LYS A 209 -0.93 14.52 -11.51
C LYS A 209 -1.35 14.05 -10.12
N THR A 210 -2.60 14.29 -9.73
CA THR A 210 -3.16 13.76 -8.49
C THR A 210 -3.21 12.23 -8.51
N LEU A 211 -3.66 11.66 -9.62
CA LEU A 211 -3.68 10.20 -9.80
C LEU A 211 -2.26 9.62 -9.82
N ASP A 212 -1.33 10.25 -10.57
CA ASP A 212 0.07 9.82 -10.61
C ASP A 212 0.67 9.78 -9.20
N GLY A 213 0.49 10.85 -8.42
CA GLY A 213 1.00 10.97 -7.05
C GLY A 213 0.37 9.96 -6.09
N LEU A 214 -0.94 9.78 -6.15
CA LEU A 214 -1.65 8.80 -5.33
C LEU A 214 -1.18 7.38 -5.61
N PHE A 215 -1.07 6.98 -6.88
CA PHE A 215 -0.58 5.66 -7.25
C PHE A 215 0.90 5.47 -6.93
N TYR A 216 1.72 6.53 -7.01
CA TYR A 216 3.10 6.48 -6.57
C TYR A 216 3.19 6.13 -5.07
N VAL A 217 2.45 6.83 -4.21
CA VAL A 217 2.44 6.56 -2.77
C VAL A 217 1.86 5.18 -2.46
N MET A 218 0.82 4.74 -3.18
CA MET A 218 0.30 3.37 -3.05
C MET A 218 1.35 2.31 -3.39
N ALA A 219 2.14 2.52 -4.45
CA ALA A 219 3.22 1.61 -4.82
C ALA A 219 4.30 1.53 -3.75
N GLU A 220 4.66 2.66 -3.13
CA GLU A 220 5.62 2.68 -2.02
C GLU A 220 5.08 1.98 -0.77
N GLU A 221 3.79 2.17 -0.43
CA GLU A 221 3.15 1.44 0.67
C GLU A 221 3.07 -0.07 0.38
N GLU A 222 2.78 -0.48 -0.86
CA GLU A 222 2.78 -1.88 -1.27
C GLU A 222 4.17 -2.51 -1.11
N LYS A 223 5.22 -1.84 -1.59
CA LYS A 223 6.62 -2.30 -1.44
C LYS A 223 7.00 -2.49 0.03
N LYS A 224 6.61 -1.55 0.91
CA LYS A 224 6.85 -1.67 2.34
C LYS A 224 6.20 -2.93 2.92
N ILE A 225 4.91 -3.17 2.64
CA ILE A 225 4.19 -4.34 3.16
C ILE A 225 4.82 -5.64 2.66
N ARG A 226 5.30 -5.67 1.40
CA ARG A 226 5.93 -6.86 0.82
C ARG A 226 7.31 -7.17 1.40
N LYS A 227 8.10 -6.13 1.76
CA LYS A 227 9.52 -6.26 2.11
C LYS A 227 9.81 -6.06 3.59
N ASP A 228 9.01 -5.29 4.30
CA ASP A 228 9.26 -4.93 5.70
C ASP A 228 8.31 -5.68 6.65
N PRO A 229 8.82 -6.64 7.44
CA PRO A 229 8.02 -7.33 8.44
C PRO A 229 7.36 -6.40 9.46
N MET A 230 7.94 -5.23 9.74
CA MET A 230 7.35 -4.23 10.64
C MET A 230 6.13 -3.55 10.06
N ALA A 231 6.04 -3.45 8.73
CA ALA A 231 4.86 -2.94 8.04
C ALA A 231 3.70 -3.95 8.01
N GLN A 232 3.98 -5.23 8.30
CA GLN A 232 2.99 -6.30 8.37
C GLN A 232 2.27 -6.28 9.73
N THR A 233 1.43 -5.26 9.94
CA THR A 233 0.85 -4.93 11.26
C THR A 233 -0.15 -5.95 11.78
N THR A 234 -0.76 -6.78 10.94
CA THR A 234 -1.72 -7.80 11.34
C THR A 234 -1.13 -9.22 11.30
N ALA A 235 -1.73 -10.13 12.07
CA ALA A 235 -1.33 -11.55 12.07
C ALA A 235 -1.49 -12.15 10.66
N LEU A 236 -2.54 -11.78 9.94
CA LEU A 236 -2.86 -12.28 8.61
C LEU A 236 -1.85 -11.77 7.56
N LEU A 237 -1.43 -10.49 7.66
CA LEU A 237 -0.38 -9.93 6.81
C LEU A 237 0.94 -10.69 6.98
N ARG A 238 1.34 -10.94 8.22
CA ARG A 238 2.54 -11.73 8.53
C ARG A 238 2.45 -13.17 8.02
N GLU A 239 1.26 -13.76 8.08
CA GLU A 239 1.04 -15.12 7.61
C GLU A 239 1.15 -15.23 6.07
N VAL A 240 0.67 -14.23 5.34
CA VAL A 240 0.66 -14.20 3.86
C VAL A 240 1.98 -13.73 3.27
N PHE A 241 2.61 -12.71 3.85
CA PHE A 241 3.81 -12.07 3.29
C PHE A 241 5.11 -12.44 4.01
N GLY A 242 5.06 -12.85 5.29
CA GLY A 242 6.24 -13.15 6.10
C GLY A 242 7.00 -14.43 5.71
N LYS A 243 6.47 -15.29 4.85
CA LYS A 243 7.08 -16.57 4.44
C LYS A 243 7.89 -16.52 3.14
N ARG A 244 8.16 -15.34 2.59
CA ARG A 244 8.90 -15.17 1.32
C ARG A 244 10.38 -14.82 1.49
N GLN A 245 10.97 -15.13 2.65
CA GLN A 245 12.42 -15.05 2.84
C GLN A 245 13.06 -16.43 2.73
#